data_bc4900cdeca5b64569e683072d34990c
#
_entry.id   bc4900cdeca5b64569e683072d34990c
#
_cell.length_a   1.000
_cell.length_b   1.000
_cell.length_c   1.000
_cell.angle_alpha   90.00
_cell.angle_beta   90.00
_cell.angle_gamma   90.00
#
_symmetry.space_group_name_H-M   'P 1'
#
loop_
_entity.id
_entity.type
_entity.pdbx_description
1 polymer ?
#
loop_
_entity_poly.entity_id
_entity_poly.type
_entity_poly.pdbx_seq_one_letter_code
_entity_poly.pdbx_strand_id
1 'polypeptide(L)'
;ACAEIDPARQDRFARKFPKAKRYTDWRELLDKEAKNFDTANVSTPDHMHAPIAMSAMQLGKHVYVQKPLSHDVFESRKLREYAAANKLVTQMGIQVHSSQVYREAVELVHQGAIGKVTEVHTWSSKKWGDTSPRPNRKDKIPAGMDWNAWCGVATKNDFINGYYHPGNWRRRLDYGTGTFGDMGCHI
;
A
#
# COMPACT_ATOMS: atom_id res chain seq x y z
N ALA A 1 -3.23 13.24 -12.05
CA ALA A 1 -2.85 12.06 -12.83
C ALA A 1 -3.03 10.78 -12.00
N CYS A 2 -3.08 9.62 -12.65
CA CYS A 2 -3.02 8.33 -11.97
C CYS A 2 -2.20 7.33 -12.77
N ALA A 3 -1.53 6.39 -12.08
CA ALA A 3 -0.93 5.21 -12.68
C ALA A 3 -1.63 3.97 -12.13
N GLU A 4 -2.10 3.10 -13.01
CA GLU A 4 -2.80 1.86 -12.66
C GLU A 4 -2.57 0.83 -13.77
N ILE A 5 -2.10 -0.36 -13.41
CA ILE A 5 -1.80 -1.43 -14.38
C ILE A 5 -3.00 -2.32 -14.72
N ASP A 6 -4.05 -2.27 -13.94
CA ASP A 6 -5.30 -2.99 -14.22
C ASP A 6 -6.23 -2.09 -15.06
N PRO A 7 -6.49 -2.43 -16.34
CA PRO A 7 -7.32 -1.59 -17.22
C PRO A 7 -8.72 -1.31 -16.66
N ALA A 8 -9.34 -2.30 -16.01
CA ALA A 8 -10.68 -2.13 -15.46
C ALA A 8 -10.71 -1.12 -14.30
N ARG A 9 -9.65 -1.09 -13.49
CA ARG A 9 -9.48 -0.10 -12.42
C ARG A 9 -9.15 1.27 -12.98
N GLN A 10 -8.31 1.33 -14.00
CA GLN A 10 -7.99 2.58 -14.70
C GLN A 10 -9.25 3.22 -15.30
N ASP A 11 -10.13 2.43 -15.93
CA ASP A 11 -11.41 2.90 -16.46
C ASP A 11 -12.37 3.36 -15.35
N ARG A 12 -12.39 2.67 -14.22
CA ARG A 12 -13.16 3.10 -13.03
C ARG A 12 -12.69 4.47 -12.52
N PHE A 13 -11.38 4.69 -12.47
CA PHE A 13 -10.81 5.98 -12.11
C PHE A 13 -11.18 7.06 -13.11
N ALA A 14 -11.07 6.78 -14.41
CA ALA A 14 -11.40 7.72 -15.49
C ALA A 14 -12.86 8.18 -15.46
N ARG A 15 -13.80 7.30 -15.13
CA ARG A 15 -15.21 7.69 -14.97
C ARG A 15 -15.40 8.71 -13.84
N LYS A 16 -14.63 8.60 -12.76
CA LYS A 16 -14.70 9.52 -11.62
C LYS A 16 -13.92 10.82 -11.86
N PHE A 17 -12.82 10.73 -12.59
CA PHE A 17 -11.90 11.84 -12.85
C PHE A 17 -11.57 11.96 -14.35
N PRO A 18 -12.52 12.36 -15.20
CA PRO A 18 -12.37 12.29 -16.67
C PRO A 18 -11.26 13.19 -17.24
N LYS A 19 -10.88 14.24 -16.51
CA LYS A 19 -9.80 15.17 -16.91
C LYS A 19 -8.42 14.73 -16.45
N ALA A 20 -8.30 13.70 -15.62
CA ALA A 20 -7.02 13.26 -15.11
C ALA A 20 -6.26 12.45 -16.16
N LYS A 21 -4.97 12.75 -16.33
CA LYS A 21 -4.08 11.95 -17.18
C LYS A 21 -3.89 10.57 -16.57
N ARG A 22 -3.77 9.56 -17.43
CA ARG A 22 -3.67 8.15 -17.07
C ARG A 22 -2.39 7.55 -17.61
N TYR A 23 -1.73 6.76 -16.78
CA TYR A 23 -0.50 6.04 -17.07
C TYR A 23 -0.66 4.58 -16.65
N THR A 24 0.00 3.68 -17.34
CA THR A 24 0.11 2.29 -16.90
C THR A 24 1.32 2.11 -15.99
N ASP A 25 2.39 2.83 -16.26
CA ASP A 25 3.63 2.81 -15.49
C ASP A 25 3.73 4.06 -14.59
N TRP A 26 3.90 3.84 -13.30
CA TRP A 26 4.09 4.91 -12.32
C TRP A 26 5.38 5.72 -12.56
N ARG A 27 6.40 5.10 -13.15
CA ARG A 27 7.67 5.79 -13.49
C ARG A 27 7.45 6.82 -14.57
N GLU A 28 6.66 6.45 -15.58
CA GLU A 28 6.25 7.38 -16.63
C GLU A 28 5.43 8.55 -16.09
N LEU A 29 4.54 8.29 -15.13
CA LEU A 29 3.79 9.34 -14.44
C LEU A 29 4.74 10.29 -13.71
N LEU A 30 5.67 9.78 -12.92
CA LEU A 30 6.62 10.61 -12.19
C LEU A 30 7.49 11.44 -13.14
N ASP A 31 7.98 10.85 -14.22
CA ASP A 31 8.82 11.54 -15.21
C ASP A 31 8.06 12.69 -15.89
N LYS A 32 6.85 12.43 -16.37
CA LYS A 32 6.08 13.41 -17.15
C LYS A 32 5.34 14.45 -16.32
N GLU A 33 4.93 14.11 -15.10
CA GLU A 33 4.03 14.93 -14.30
C GLU A 33 4.70 15.54 -13.06
N ALA A 34 5.97 15.30 -12.78
CA ALA A 34 6.63 15.75 -11.55
C ALA A 34 6.45 17.26 -11.27
N LYS A 35 6.32 18.09 -12.30
CA LYS A 35 6.10 19.54 -12.14
C LYS A 35 4.63 19.92 -11.89
N ASN A 36 3.71 18.97 -12.01
CA ASN A 36 2.26 19.20 -12.02
C ASN A 36 1.56 18.70 -10.75
N PHE A 37 2.30 18.20 -9.77
CA PHE A 37 1.73 17.77 -8.49
C PHE A 37 2.73 17.98 -7.34
N ASP A 38 2.21 18.11 -6.12
CA ASP A 38 3.00 18.31 -4.89
C ASP A 38 2.95 17.07 -3.99
N THR A 39 1.95 16.21 -4.15
CA THR A 39 1.72 15.05 -3.28
C THR A 39 1.40 13.81 -4.10
N ALA A 40 2.03 12.68 -3.79
CA ALA A 40 1.72 11.38 -4.34
C ALA A 40 0.96 10.53 -3.32
N ASN A 41 -0.13 9.89 -3.76
CA ASN A 41 -0.84 8.85 -3.00
C ASN A 41 -0.44 7.48 -3.55
N VAL A 42 0.18 6.65 -2.72
CA VAL A 42 0.64 5.29 -3.07
C VAL A 42 -0.30 4.27 -2.46
N SER A 43 -1.05 3.54 -3.31
CA SER A 43 -2.06 2.56 -2.91
C SER A 43 -1.93 1.25 -3.68
N THR A 44 -0.73 0.80 -3.87
CA THR A 44 -0.35 -0.45 -4.54
C THR A 44 -0.34 -1.64 -3.56
N PRO A 45 0.01 -2.86 -3.97
CA PRO A 45 0.43 -3.92 -3.04
C PRO A 45 1.67 -3.54 -2.22
N ASP A 46 1.83 -4.16 -1.05
CA ASP A 46 2.81 -3.79 -0.02
C ASP A 46 4.24 -3.65 -0.55
N HIS A 47 4.68 -4.59 -1.39
CA HIS A 47 6.04 -4.64 -1.97
C HIS A 47 6.40 -3.43 -2.84
N MET A 48 5.39 -2.69 -3.32
CA MET A 48 5.60 -1.52 -4.17
C MET A 48 5.45 -0.19 -3.42
N HIS A 49 5.05 -0.21 -2.14
CA HIS A 49 4.89 1.02 -1.38
C HIS A 49 6.18 1.82 -1.28
N ALA A 50 7.24 1.23 -0.76
CA ALA A 50 8.50 1.94 -0.55
C ALA A 50 9.19 2.36 -1.86
N PRO A 51 9.31 1.53 -2.90
CA PRO A 51 9.92 1.95 -4.15
C PRO A 51 9.25 3.18 -4.78
N ILE A 52 7.90 3.19 -4.83
CA ILE A 52 7.15 4.30 -5.42
C ILE A 52 7.22 5.54 -4.53
N ALA A 53 7.02 5.37 -3.21
CA ALA A 53 7.08 6.49 -2.26
C ALA A 53 8.47 7.15 -2.26
N MET A 54 9.55 6.36 -2.20
CA MET A 54 10.92 6.88 -2.24
C MET A 54 11.20 7.63 -3.54
N SER A 55 10.78 7.09 -4.68
CA SER A 55 10.96 7.75 -5.98
C SER A 55 10.23 9.10 -6.04
N ALA A 56 8.99 9.18 -5.52
CA ALA A 56 8.27 10.45 -5.42
C ALA A 56 8.97 11.44 -4.47
N MET A 57 9.45 10.96 -3.32
CA MET A 57 10.15 11.79 -2.34
C MET A 57 11.49 12.32 -2.89
N GLN A 58 12.22 11.55 -3.70
CA GLN A 58 13.43 11.99 -4.39
C GLN A 58 13.17 13.13 -5.39
N LEU A 59 11.93 13.25 -5.88
CA LEU A 59 11.48 14.38 -6.69
C LEU A 59 10.93 15.55 -5.84
N GLY A 60 11.16 15.51 -4.52
CA GLY A 60 10.69 16.54 -3.58
C GLY A 60 9.20 16.49 -3.28
N LYS A 61 8.51 15.37 -3.55
CA LYS A 61 7.06 15.26 -3.33
C LYS A 61 6.72 14.78 -1.93
N HIS A 62 5.66 15.32 -1.37
CA HIS A 62 5.01 14.77 -0.19
C HIS A 62 4.33 13.45 -0.52
N VAL A 63 4.20 12.55 0.44
CA VAL A 63 3.60 11.23 0.16
C VAL A 63 2.56 10.82 1.21
N TYR A 64 1.46 10.29 0.71
CA TYR A 64 0.52 9.50 1.48
C TYR A 64 0.65 8.04 1.03
N VAL A 65 1.06 7.16 1.92
CA VAL A 65 1.30 5.75 1.59
C VAL A 65 0.28 4.89 2.30
N GLN A 66 -0.40 4.00 1.58
CA GLN A 66 -1.33 3.06 2.19
C GLN A 66 -0.59 2.15 3.20
N LYS A 67 -1.31 1.64 4.18
CA LYS A 67 -0.80 0.67 5.16
C LYS A 67 -0.61 -0.73 4.53
N PRO A 68 0.35 -1.50 4.99
CA PRO A 68 1.50 -1.13 5.81
C PRO A 68 2.42 -0.16 5.06
N LEU A 69 3.24 0.59 5.79
CA LEU A 69 4.08 1.63 5.18
C LEU A 69 5.01 1.08 4.09
N SER A 70 5.53 -0.11 4.30
CA SER A 70 6.44 -0.80 3.39
C SER A 70 6.34 -2.32 3.56
N HIS A 71 7.10 -3.06 2.77
CA HIS A 71 7.17 -4.51 2.83
C HIS A 71 8.11 -5.01 3.93
N ASP A 72 9.12 -4.23 4.30
CA ASP A 72 10.05 -4.56 5.39
C ASP A 72 10.46 -3.34 6.25
N VAL A 73 11.17 -3.63 7.35
CA VAL A 73 11.60 -2.64 8.33
C VAL A 73 12.69 -1.71 7.79
N PHE A 74 13.56 -2.22 6.93
CA PHE A 74 14.63 -1.42 6.33
C PHE A 74 14.05 -0.33 5.45
N GLU A 75 13.09 -0.69 4.60
CA GLU A 75 12.37 0.26 3.74
C GLU A 75 11.67 1.36 4.55
N SER A 76 10.92 0.97 5.60
CA SER A 76 10.24 1.94 6.49
C SER A 76 11.23 2.91 7.13
N ARG A 77 12.39 2.40 7.56
CA ARG A 77 13.45 3.21 8.17
C ARG A 77 14.03 4.20 7.16
N LYS A 78 14.28 3.75 5.93
CA LYS A 78 14.80 4.61 4.86
C LYS A 78 13.82 5.69 4.44
N LEU A 79 12.53 5.38 4.33
CA LEU A 79 11.50 6.38 4.05
C LEU A 79 11.47 7.45 5.14
N ARG A 80 11.50 7.07 6.43
CA ARG A 80 11.52 7.99 7.55
C ARG A 80 12.75 8.90 7.54
N GLU A 81 13.95 8.30 7.37
CA GLU A 81 15.22 9.04 7.34
C GLU A 81 15.23 10.05 6.21
N TYR A 82 14.81 9.64 5.01
CA TYR A 82 14.78 10.51 3.83
C TYR A 82 13.77 11.66 4.00
N ALA A 83 12.56 11.36 4.49
CA ALA A 83 11.54 12.37 4.73
C ALA A 83 12.03 13.46 5.71
N ALA A 84 12.64 13.04 6.83
CA ALA A 84 13.16 13.97 7.83
C ALA A 84 14.28 14.85 7.27
N ALA A 85 15.26 14.25 6.56
CA ALA A 85 16.39 14.97 5.97
C ALA A 85 15.95 16.02 4.92
N ASN A 86 14.88 15.74 4.18
CA ASN A 86 14.37 16.60 3.11
C ASN A 86 13.14 17.43 3.51
N LYS A 87 12.72 17.40 4.78
CA LYS A 87 11.56 18.13 5.32
C LYS A 87 10.26 17.84 4.56
N LEU A 88 10.07 16.59 4.15
CA LEU A 88 8.88 16.15 3.42
C LEU A 88 7.77 15.77 4.40
N VAL A 89 6.55 16.14 4.07
CA VAL A 89 5.35 15.71 4.81
C VAL A 89 4.97 14.30 4.33
N THR A 90 4.82 13.39 5.29
CA THR A 90 4.47 11.99 5.01
C THR A 90 3.33 11.55 5.92
N GLN A 91 2.44 10.70 5.40
CA GLN A 91 1.34 10.12 6.15
C GLN A 91 1.14 8.67 5.75
N MET A 92 1.04 7.78 6.74
CA MET A 92 0.58 6.40 6.50
C MET A 92 -0.95 6.32 6.59
N GLY A 93 -1.56 5.55 5.68
CA GLY A 93 -3.01 5.42 5.52
C GLY A 93 -3.69 4.51 6.55
N ILE A 94 -3.63 4.85 7.83
CA ILE A 94 -4.40 4.16 8.88
C ILE A 94 -5.70 4.91 9.12
N GLN A 95 -6.72 4.58 8.34
CA GLN A 95 -8.00 5.29 8.35
C GLN A 95 -8.72 5.27 9.70
N VAL A 96 -8.57 4.21 10.49
CA VAL A 96 -9.22 4.06 11.80
C VAL A 96 -8.75 5.15 12.77
N HIS A 97 -7.48 5.55 12.73
CA HIS A 97 -6.95 6.63 13.57
C HIS A 97 -7.54 8.02 13.23
N SER A 98 -8.16 8.16 12.06
CA SER A 98 -8.88 9.37 11.66
C SER A 98 -10.36 9.35 12.06
N SER A 99 -10.87 8.24 12.58
CA SER A 99 -12.26 8.12 13.05
C SER A 99 -12.47 8.96 14.30
N GLN A 100 -13.50 9.79 14.30
CA GLN A 100 -13.89 10.58 15.47
C GLN A 100 -14.18 9.69 16.68
N VAL A 101 -14.97 8.65 16.51
CA VAL A 101 -15.33 7.68 17.57
C VAL A 101 -14.10 7.02 18.19
N TYR A 102 -13.12 6.64 17.36
CA TYR A 102 -11.87 6.06 17.85
C TYR A 102 -11.08 7.08 18.70
N ARG A 103 -10.99 8.31 18.24
CA ARG A 103 -10.28 9.39 18.95
C ARG A 103 -10.96 9.75 20.28
N GLU A 104 -12.28 9.79 20.31
CA GLU A 104 -13.08 10.00 21.54
C GLU A 104 -12.84 8.84 22.52
N ALA A 105 -12.84 7.59 22.06
CA ALA A 105 -12.55 6.44 22.93
C ALA A 105 -11.15 6.50 23.53
N VAL A 106 -10.13 6.87 22.74
CA VAL A 106 -8.77 7.07 23.23
C VAL A 106 -8.70 8.17 24.29
N GLU A 107 -9.39 9.28 24.06
CA GLU A 107 -9.44 10.39 25.02
C GLU A 107 -10.10 9.97 26.35
N LEU A 108 -11.20 9.24 26.32
CA LEU A 108 -11.86 8.71 27.51
C LEU A 108 -10.93 7.79 28.33
N VAL A 109 -10.16 6.92 27.64
CA VAL A 109 -9.17 6.07 28.31
C VAL A 109 -8.08 6.92 28.97
N HIS A 110 -7.56 7.94 28.31
CA HIS A 110 -6.55 8.85 28.85
C HIS A 110 -7.07 9.66 30.04
N GLN A 111 -8.35 10.01 30.05
CA GLN A 111 -9.01 10.70 31.17
C GLN A 111 -9.32 9.77 32.36
N GLY A 112 -9.02 8.48 32.22
CA GLY A 112 -9.21 7.50 33.30
C GLY A 112 -10.63 6.93 33.41
N ALA A 113 -11.47 7.07 32.38
CA ALA A 113 -12.87 6.59 32.41
C ALA A 113 -13.01 5.09 32.74
N ILE A 114 -12.01 4.28 32.42
CA ILE A 114 -11.95 2.84 32.74
C ILE A 114 -10.91 2.52 33.83
N GLY A 115 -10.36 3.53 34.48
CA GLY A 115 -9.29 3.40 35.48
C GLY A 115 -7.96 2.99 34.86
N LYS A 116 -7.09 2.37 35.70
CA LYS A 116 -5.76 1.92 35.25
C LYS A 116 -5.89 0.68 34.36
N VAL A 117 -5.43 0.82 33.09
CA VAL A 117 -5.34 -0.33 32.19
C VAL A 117 -4.21 -1.25 32.66
N THR A 118 -4.49 -2.51 32.95
CA THR A 118 -3.54 -3.53 33.40
C THR A 118 -3.32 -4.62 32.36
N GLU A 119 -4.25 -4.81 31.44
CA GLU A 119 -4.18 -5.84 30.41
C GLU A 119 -4.90 -5.40 29.16
N VAL A 120 -4.38 -5.75 27.99
CA VAL A 120 -4.97 -5.44 26.68
C VAL A 120 -4.97 -6.69 25.82
N HIS A 121 -6.13 -7.05 25.29
CA HIS A 121 -6.29 -8.13 24.34
C HIS A 121 -6.68 -7.55 22.97
N THR A 122 -5.97 -7.96 21.93
CA THR A 122 -6.28 -7.58 20.55
C THR A 122 -6.32 -8.82 19.66
N TRP A 123 -7.18 -8.79 18.66
CA TRP A 123 -7.29 -9.90 17.70
C TRP A 123 -7.79 -9.43 16.35
N SER A 124 -7.56 -10.26 15.33
CA SER A 124 -8.10 -10.06 14.00
C SER A 124 -8.68 -11.36 13.44
N SER A 125 -9.81 -11.26 12.75
CA SER A 125 -10.43 -12.38 12.03
C SER A 125 -9.84 -12.60 10.63
N LYS A 126 -8.94 -11.74 10.17
CA LYS A 126 -8.31 -11.87 8.84
C LYS A 126 -7.39 -13.09 8.78
N LYS A 127 -7.42 -13.78 7.64
CA LYS A 127 -6.67 -15.02 7.40
C LYS A 127 -5.78 -14.86 6.15
N TRP A 128 -4.78 -13.99 6.24
CA TRP A 128 -3.78 -13.78 5.19
C TRP A 128 -2.54 -14.66 5.37
N GLY A 129 -2.68 -15.81 6.02
CA GLY A 129 -1.68 -16.87 6.07
C GLY A 129 -2.07 -18.00 5.14
N ASP A 130 -1.07 -18.62 4.49
CA ASP A 130 -1.28 -19.78 3.63
C ASP A 130 0.03 -20.57 3.55
N THR A 131 0.01 -21.79 4.07
CA THR A 131 1.14 -22.72 4.04
C THR A 131 1.03 -23.73 2.89
N SER A 132 0.00 -23.60 2.05
CA SER A 132 -0.17 -24.48 0.89
C SER A 132 0.96 -24.25 -0.11
N PRO A 133 1.50 -25.32 -0.74
CA PRO A 133 2.48 -25.17 -1.78
C PRO A 133 1.91 -24.36 -2.95
N ARG A 134 2.78 -23.60 -3.61
CA ARG A 134 2.38 -22.90 -4.84
C ARG A 134 1.87 -23.89 -5.88
N PRO A 135 0.70 -23.66 -6.50
CA PRO A 135 0.22 -24.52 -7.57
C PRO A 135 1.24 -24.61 -8.73
N ASN A 136 1.49 -25.82 -9.21
CA ASN A 136 2.36 -26.05 -10.36
C ASN A 136 1.60 -25.81 -11.66
N ARG A 137 1.24 -24.56 -11.93
CA ARG A 137 0.58 -24.15 -13.17
C ARG A 137 0.92 -22.71 -13.52
N LYS A 138 0.69 -22.38 -14.76
CA LYS A 138 0.79 -21.01 -15.30
C LYS A 138 -0.49 -20.72 -16.07
N ASP A 139 -1.15 -19.62 -15.73
CA ASP A 139 -2.38 -19.21 -16.40
C ASP A 139 -2.09 -18.04 -17.36
N LYS A 140 -3.02 -17.80 -18.28
CA LYS A 140 -2.93 -16.67 -19.21
C LYS A 140 -3.10 -15.36 -18.46
N ILE A 141 -2.19 -14.42 -18.69
CA ILE A 141 -2.30 -13.06 -18.15
C ILE A 141 -3.52 -12.37 -18.78
N PRO A 142 -4.38 -11.71 -18.00
CA PRO A 142 -5.49 -10.93 -18.53
C PRO A 142 -5.05 -9.92 -19.58
N ALA A 143 -5.87 -9.71 -20.61
CA ALA A 143 -5.56 -8.76 -21.67
C ALA A 143 -5.38 -7.35 -21.09
N GLY A 144 -4.33 -6.68 -21.54
CA GLY A 144 -3.99 -5.32 -21.09
C GLY A 144 -3.31 -5.21 -19.73
N MET A 145 -3.11 -6.32 -19.00
CA MET A 145 -2.39 -6.32 -17.73
C MET A 145 -0.90 -6.58 -17.94
N ASP A 146 -0.05 -5.66 -17.53
CA ASP A 146 1.39 -5.87 -17.45
C ASP A 146 1.76 -6.59 -16.15
N TRP A 147 1.87 -7.91 -16.22
CA TRP A 147 2.22 -8.74 -15.07
C TRP A 147 3.64 -8.49 -14.56
N ASN A 148 4.57 -8.10 -15.44
CA ASN A 148 5.92 -7.78 -15.03
C ASN A 148 5.96 -6.48 -14.19
N ALA A 149 5.24 -5.47 -14.63
CA ALA A 149 5.08 -4.22 -13.86
C ALA A 149 4.33 -4.46 -12.54
N TRP A 150 3.39 -5.42 -12.51
CA TRP A 150 2.71 -5.81 -11.26
C TRP A 150 3.66 -6.50 -10.27
N CYS A 151 4.52 -7.39 -10.71
CA CYS A 151 5.56 -8.00 -9.86
C CYS A 151 6.57 -6.93 -9.35
N GLY A 152 6.82 -5.91 -10.14
CA GLY A 152 7.66 -4.78 -9.74
C GLY A 152 9.04 -5.20 -9.27
N VAL A 153 9.39 -4.82 -8.04
CA VAL A 153 10.69 -5.13 -7.40
C VAL A 153 10.75 -6.52 -6.77
N ALA A 154 9.61 -7.19 -6.64
CA ALA A 154 9.55 -8.54 -6.05
C ALA A 154 9.94 -9.63 -7.06
N THR A 155 10.07 -10.86 -6.58
CA THR A 155 10.33 -12.03 -7.42
C THR A 155 9.28 -12.14 -8.52
N LYS A 156 9.74 -12.27 -9.76
CA LYS A 156 8.86 -12.48 -10.90
C LYS A 156 8.35 -13.91 -10.94
N ASN A 157 7.16 -14.13 -10.41
CA ASN A 157 6.45 -15.40 -10.47
C ASN A 157 5.58 -15.50 -11.73
N ASP A 158 5.34 -16.71 -12.20
CA ASP A 158 4.34 -16.94 -13.24
C ASP A 158 2.94 -16.53 -12.75
N PHE A 159 2.15 -15.92 -13.65
CA PHE A 159 0.79 -15.55 -13.33
C PHE A 159 -0.08 -16.81 -13.08
N ILE A 160 -0.82 -16.79 -11.98
CA ILE A 160 -1.82 -17.79 -11.62
C ILE A 160 -3.09 -17.05 -11.24
N ASN A 161 -4.15 -17.27 -12.00
CA ASN A 161 -5.41 -16.58 -11.82
C ASN A 161 -5.98 -16.79 -10.40
N GLY A 162 -6.32 -15.70 -9.73
CA GLY A 162 -6.85 -15.72 -8.37
C GLY A 162 -5.85 -16.08 -7.27
N TYR A 163 -4.60 -16.43 -7.60
CA TYR A 163 -3.59 -16.80 -6.61
C TYR A 163 -2.87 -15.59 -6.00
N TYR A 164 -2.63 -14.55 -6.80
CA TYR A 164 -2.01 -13.30 -6.38
C TYR A 164 -2.99 -12.12 -6.49
N HIS A 165 -3.39 -11.77 -7.69
CA HIS A 165 -4.29 -10.67 -8.00
C HIS A 165 -5.77 -11.15 -7.99
N PRO A 166 -6.73 -10.33 -7.54
CA PRO A 166 -6.57 -8.92 -7.15
C PRO A 166 -6.22 -8.67 -5.68
N GLY A 167 -6.31 -9.62 -4.77
CA GLY A 167 -6.16 -9.36 -3.33
C GLY A 167 -5.40 -10.43 -2.56
N ASN A 168 -5.23 -11.63 -3.11
CA ASN A 168 -4.60 -12.77 -2.44
C ASN A 168 -3.08 -12.65 -2.32
N TRP A 169 -2.46 -11.65 -2.97
CA TRP A 169 -1.06 -11.29 -2.80
C TRP A 169 -0.69 -11.03 -1.32
N ARG A 170 -1.65 -10.62 -0.50
CA ARG A 170 -1.45 -10.42 0.95
C ARG A 170 -0.98 -11.67 1.69
N ARG A 171 -1.29 -12.86 1.13
CA ARG A 171 -0.89 -14.16 1.69
C ARG A 171 0.51 -14.60 1.26
N ARG A 172 1.15 -13.86 0.34
CA ARG A 172 2.41 -14.26 -0.30
C ARG A 172 3.51 -13.32 0.13
N LEU A 173 4.52 -13.86 0.81
CA LEU A 173 5.62 -13.05 1.35
C LEU A 173 6.43 -12.32 0.27
N ASP A 174 6.37 -12.75 -0.99
CA ASP A 174 6.97 -11.98 -2.11
C ASP A 174 6.29 -10.62 -2.34
N TYR A 175 5.01 -10.47 -1.96
CA TYR A 175 4.19 -9.31 -2.34
C TYR A 175 3.46 -8.65 -1.19
N GLY A 176 3.25 -9.36 -0.10
CA GLY A 176 2.49 -8.90 1.06
C GLY A 176 3.10 -9.34 2.38
N THR A 177 2.53 -8.85 3.47
CA THR A 177 3.07 -8.99 4.82
C THR A 177 2.25 -9.91 5.73
N GLY A 178 1.32 -10.67 5.13
CA GLY A 178 0.44 -11.60 5.85
C GLY A 178 -0.54 -10.91 6.80
N THR A 179 -1.18 -11.69 7.67
CA THR A 179 -2.17 -11.14 8.61
C THR A 179 -1.57 -10.12 9.57
N PHE A 180 -0.37 -10.37 10.07
CA PHE A 180 0.25 -9.47 11.04
C PHE A 180 0.57 -8.10 10.43
N GLY A 181 1.22 -8.06 9.27
CA GLY A 181 1.53 -6.79 8.61
C GLY A 181 0.28 -6.07 8.08
N ASP A 182 -0.71 -6.81 7.56
CA ASP A 182 -1.96 -6.22 7.05
C ASP A 182 -2.84 -5.64 8.18
N MET A 183 -2.88 -6.28 9.35
CA MET A 183 -3.81 -5.94 10.43
C MET A 183 -3.15 -5.33 11.67
N GLY A 184 -1.88 -5.62 11.96
CA GLY A 184 -1.20 -5.14 13.16
C GLY A 184 -1.14 -3.61 13.29
N CYS A 185 -1.29 -2.89 12.18
CA CYS A 185 -1.40 -1.44 12.19
C CYS A 185 -2.80 -0.90 12.53
N HIS A 186 -3.80 -1.77 12.67
CA HIS A 186 -5.18 -1.40 12.99
C HIS A 186 -5.62 -1.77 14.41
N ILE A 187 -4.83 -2.62 15.11
CA ILE A 187 -5.19 -3.20 16.41
C ILE A 187 -4.11 -2.93 17.45
#